data_e2b72fa78c33a79623ff36361e5221c6
#
_entry.id   e2b72fa78c33a79623ff36361e5221c6
#
_cell.length_a   1.000
_cell.length_b   1.000
_cell.length_c   1.000
_cell.angle_alpha   90.00
_cell.angle_beta   90.00
_cell.angle_gamma   90.00
#
_symmetry.space_group_name_H-M   'P 1'
#
loop_
_entity.id
_entity.type
_entity.pdbx_description
1 polymer ?
#
loop_
_entity_poly.entity_id
_entity_poly.type
_entity_poly.pdbx_seq_one_letter_code
_entity_poly.pdbx_strand_id
1 'polypeptide(L)'
;MARPLKTIKKRSTFLFVRDKGIIIKGKYLIIQFLEDENLEEVIAVGYTATKRIGNAIKRNKAKRLMREVARKVLRKYGKINSYYVLIAKNSIFSPPFAVLEIELKNLIS
;
A
#
# COMPACT_ATOMS: atom_id res chain seq x y z
N MET A 1 -10.29 4.71 17.22
CA MET A 1 -9.42 3.53 17.42
C MET A 1 -8.65 3.20 16.16
N ALA A 2 -7.40 2.79 16.31
CA ALA A 2 -6.59 2.38 15.16
C ALA A 2 -7.07 1.00 14.65
N ARG A 3 -7.18 0.87 13.33
CA ARG A 3 -7.54 -0.39 12.68
C ARG A 3 -6.31 -1.29 12.62
N PRO A 4 -6.45 -2.61 12.90
CA PRO A 4 -5.29 -3.50 12.85
C PRO A 4 -4.82 -3.75 11.42
N LEU A 5 -3.50 -3.65 11.20
CA LEU A 5 -2.88 -3.93 9.92
C LEU A 5 -2.18 -5.29 9.97
N LYS A 6 -2.34 -6.05 8.90
CA LYS A 6 -1.65 -7.32 8.69
C LYS A 6 -0.85 -7.23 7.41
N THR A 7 0.41 -7.64 7.43
CA THR A 7 1.26 -7.59 6.24
C THR A 7 1.02 -8.79 5.33
N ILE A 8 0.83 -8.53 4.04
CA ILE A 8 0.73 -9.58 3.03
C ILE A 8 2.14 -10.09 2.74
N LYS A 9 2.33 -11.42 2.83
CA LYS A 9 3.64 -12.04 2.61
C LYS A 9 3.65 -13.03 1.45
N LYS A 10 2.52 -13.67 1.16
CA LYS A 10 2.45 -14.71 0.13
C LYS A 10 2.29 -14.13 -1.26
N ARG A 11 3.07 -14.64 -2.21
CA ARG A 11 2.94 -14.25 -3.61
C ARG A 11 1.53 -14.49 -4.14
N SER A 12 0.90 -15.61 -3.75
CA SER A 12 -0.46 -15.93 -4.18
C SER A 12 -1.47 -14.87 -3.77
N THR A 13 -1.28 -14.26 -2.60
CA THR A 13 -2.16 -13.19 -2.12
C THR A 13 -1.98 -11.92 -2.96
N PHE A 14 -0.74 -11.57 -3.31
CA PHE A 14 -0.48 -10.42 -4.19
C PHE A 14 -1.15 -10.62 -5.55
N LEU A 15 -1.06 -11.82 -6.12
CA LEU A 15 -1.67 -12.13 -7.40
C LEU A 15 -3.19 -12.09 -7.33
N PHE A 16 -3.76 -12.58 -6.25
CA PHE A 16 -5.20 -12.54 -6.00
C PHE A 16 -5.72 -11.10 -5.98
N VAL A 17 -5.06 -10.22 -5.24
CA VAL A 17 -5.44 -8.81 -5.16
C VAL A 17 -5.29 -8.12 -6.52
N ARG A 18 -4.18 -8.41 -7.24
CA ARG A 18 -3.96 -7.87 -8.57
C ARG A 18 -5.08 -8.25 -9.54
N ASP A 19 -5.48 -9.53 -9.51
CA ASP A 19 -6.42 -10.07 -10.49
C ASP A 19 -7.88 -9.69 -10.18
N LYS A 20 -8.25 -9.61 -8.90
CA LYS A 20 -9.64 -9.38 -8.48
C LYS A 20 -9.92 -7.96 -8.04
N GLY A 21 -8.90 -7.20 -7.67
CA GLY A 21 -9.07 -5.86 -7.15
C GLY A 21 -9.12 -4.79 -8.22
N ILE A 22 -9.27 -3.56 -7.77
CA ILE A 22 -9.23 -2.39 -8.65
C ILE A 22 -7.90 -1.68 -8.49
N ILE A 23 -7.51 -0.91 -9.51
CA ILE A 23 -6.26 -0.15 -9.51
C ILE A 23 -6.59 1.33 -9.35
N ILE A 24 -5.93 1.98 -8.39
CA ILE A 24 -6.07 3.42 -8.16
C ILE A 24 -4.68 4.03 -8.34
N LYS A 25 -4.52 4.88 -9.34
CA LYS A 25 -3.22 5.46 -9.70
C LYS A 25 -3.04 6.83 -9.08
N GLY A 26 -1.94 7.00 -8.33
CA GLY A 26 -1.54 8.28 -7.81
C GLY A 26 -0.29 8.80 -8.49
N LYS A 27 0.21 9.93 -8.03
CA LYS A 27 1.43 10.55 -8.56
C LYS A 27 2.69 9.83 -8.12
N TYR A 28 2.70 9.35 -6.87
CA TYR A 28 3.87 8.72 -6.24
C TYR A 28 3.66 7.24 -5.95
N LEU A 29 2.41 6.83 -5.85
CA LEU A 29 2.00 5.48 -5.50
C LEU A 29 0.89 4.99 -6.41
N ILE A 30 0.83 3.68 -6.59
CA ILE A 30 -0.31 3.00 -7.20
C ILE A 30 -0.87 2.07 -6.13
N ILE A 31 -2.18 1.97 -6.02
CA ILE A 31 -2.84 1.09 -5.07
C ILE A 31 -3.68 0.06 -5.80
N GLN A 32 -3.56 -1.20 -5.39
CA GLN A 32 -4.50 -2.25 -5.76
C GLN A 32 -5.37 -2.49 -4.54
N PHE A 33 -6.67 -2.39 -4.69
CA PHE A 33 -7.62 -2.47 -3.59
C PHE A 33 -8.65 -3.58 -3.84
N LEU A 34 -8.92 -4.38 -2.82
CA LEU A 34 -9.91 -5.46 -2.89
C LEU A 34 -10.58 -5.63 -1.53
N GLU A 35 -11.91 -5.60 -1.50
CA GLU A 35 -12.65 -5.92 -0.29
C GLU A 35 -12.82 -7.43 -0.16
N ASP A 36 -12.66 -7.97 1.03
CA ASP A 36 -12.83 -9.41 1.28
C ASP A 36 -13.25 -9.64 2.74
N GLU A 37 -14.50 -10.03 2.92
CA GLU A 37 -15.06 -10.27 4.26
C GLU A 37 -14.40 -11.44 4.99
N ASN A 38 -13.64 -12.28 4.28
CA ASN A 38 -12.88 -13.37 4.90
C ASN A 38 -11.66 -12.89 5.67
N LEU A 39 -11.34 -11.61 5.60
CA LEU A 39 -10.25 -10.99 6.36
C LEU A 39 -10.68 -10.63 7.78
N GLU A 40 -10.97 -11.46 8.61
CA GLU A 40 -11.29 -11.35 10.04
C GLU A 40 -11.06 -9.97 10.70
N GLU A 41 -11.72 -8.93 10.16
CA GLU A 41 -11.69 -7.55 10.68
C GLU A 41 -10.31 -6.90 10.74
N VAL A 42 -9.47 -7.21 9.76
CA VAL A 42 -8.15 -6.56 9.62
C VAL A 42 -8.05 -5.89 8.25
N ILE A 43 -7.02 -5.04 8.13
CA ILE A 43 -6.60 -4.49 6.84
C ILE A 43 -5.32 -5.21 6.44
N ALA A 44 -5.33 -5.90 5.31
CA ALA A 44 -4.15 -6.59 4.81
C ALA A 44 -3.40 -5.69 3.83
N VAL A 45 -2.12 -5.42 4.10
CA VAL A 45 -1.32 -4.46 3.32
C VAL A 45 -0.08 -5.12 2.77
N GLY A 46 0.14 -4.97 1.47
CA GLY A 46 1.35 -5.42 0.81
C GLY A 46 2.12 -4.24 0.21
N TYR A 47 3.42 -4.40 0.06
CA TYR A 47 4.30 -3.35 -0.45
C TYR A 47 5.12 -3.91 -1.59
N THR A 48 5.09 -3.24 -2.74
CA THR A 48 5.82 -3.66 -3.93
C THR A 48 6.72 -2.54 -4.43
N ALA A 49 7.98 -2.86 -4.65
CA ALA A 49 8.94 -1.99 -5.31
C ALA A 49 9.67 -2.81 -6.37
N THR A 50 9.44 -2.48 -7.64
CA THR A 50 10.02 -3.21 -8.77
C THR A 50 11.46 -2.78 -9.04
N LYS A 51 12.12 -3.47 -9.97
CA LYS A 51 13.48 -3.11 -10.41
C LYS A 51 13.57 -1.70 -10.98
N ARG A 52 12.45 -1.12 -11.41
CA ARG A 52 12.41 0.26 -11.90
C ARG A 52 12.76 1.29 -10.83
N ILE A 53 12.54 0.96 -9.56
CA ILE A 53 12.90 1.84 -8.45
C ILE A 53 14.41 1.94 -8.31
N GLY A 54 15.13 0.85 -8.61
CA GLY A 54 16.58 0.79 -8.52
C GLY A 54 17.06 -0.54 -7.96
N ASN A 55 18.22 -0.52 -7.30
CA ASN A 55 18.80 -1.70 -6.70
C ASN A 55 18.04 -2.13 -5.43
N ALA A 56 18.48 -3.24 -4.82
CA ALA A 56 17.82 -3.80 -3.64
C ALA A 56 17.76 -2.79 -2.48
N ILE A 57 18.78 -1.98 -2.30
CA ILE A 57 18.81 -0.97 -1.22
C ILE A 57 17.72 0.07 -1.43
N LYS A 58 17.56 0.57 -2.66
CA LYS A 58 16.52 1.54 -2.99
C LYS A 58 15.13 0.93 -2.89
N ARG A 59 14.96 -0.33 -3.34
CA ARG A 59 13.68 -1.02 -3.23
C ARG A 59 13.27 -1.21 -1.77
N ASN A 60 14.21 -1.60 -0.91
CA ASN A 60 13.94 -1.77 0.51
C ASN A 60 13.59 -0.43 1.17
N LYS A 61 14.27 0.65 0.76
CA LYS A 61 13.97 2.00 1.24
C LYS A 61 12.55 2.43 0.84
N ALA A 62 12.15 2.15 -0.40
CA ALA A 62 10.79 2.45 -0.87
C ALA A 62 9.74 1.67 -0.08
N LYS A 63 9.99 0.39 0.17
CA LYS A 63 9.05 -0.44 0.96
C LYS A 63 8.92 0.07 2.39
N ARG A 64 10.03 0.48 3.01
CA ARG A 64 10.01 1.05 4.36
C ARG A 64 9.20 2.33 4.40
N LEU A 65 9.40 3.18 3.41
CA LEU A 65 8.66 4.44 3.29
C LEU A 65 7.16 4.18 3.16
N MET A 66 6.78 3.27 2.26
CA MET A 66 5.37 2.89 2.07
C MET A 66 4.78 2.29 3.35
N ARG A 67 5.54 1.48 4.07
CA ARG A 67 5.09 0.88 5.33
C ARG A 67 4.78 1.94 6.38
N GLU A 68 5.61 2.97 6.48
CA GLU A 68 5.37 4.06 7.43
C GLU A 68 4.15 4.90 7.05
N VAL A 69 4.01 5.20 5.76
CA VAL A 69 2.84 5.94 5.26
C VAL A 69 1.56 5.13 5.51
N ALA A 70 1.58 3.84 5.19
CA ALA A 70 0.43 2.96 5.39
C ALA A 70 0.04 2.89 6.86
N ARG A 71 1.03 2.76 7.75
CA ARG A 71 0.77 2.69 9.19
C ARG A 71 0.03 3.93 9.68
N LYS A 72 0.42 5.10 9.23
CA LYS A 72 -0.22 6.35 9.64
C LYS A 72 -1.60 6.52 9.01
N VAL A 73 -1.73 6.24 7.73
CA VAL A 73 -2.95 6.55 6.97
C VAL A 73 -3.99 5.43 7.07
N LEU A 74 -3.60 4.18 6.82
CA LEU A 74 -4.56 3.08 6.77
C LEU A 74 -5.13 2.73 8.14
N ARG A 75 -4.34 2.85 9.20
CA ARG A 75 -4.86 2.58 10.55
C ARG A 75 -5.96 3.56 10.96
N LYS A 76 -5.96 4.74 10.37
CA LYS A 76 -6.92 5.79 10.68
C LYS A 76 -8.06 5.86 9.67
N TYR A 77 -7.76 5.72 8.40
CA TYR A 77 -8.72 5.94 7.31
C TYR A 77 -8.99 4.72 6.43
N GLY A 78 -8.23 3.64 6.59
CA GLY A 78 -8.40 2.45 5.77
C GLY A 78 -9.69 1.71 6.07
N LYS A 79 -10.14 0.91 5.11
CA LYS A 79 -11.36 0.13 5.24
C LYS A 79 -11.06 -1.26 5.79
N ILE A 80 -11.73 -1.65 6.87
CA ILE A 80 -11.63 -2.99 7.45
C ILE A 80 -12.10 -4.02 6.41
N ASN A 81 -11.53 -5.21 6.48
CA ASN A 81 -11.81 -6.31 5.54
C ASN A 81 -11.47 -5.93 4.11
N SER A 82 -10.29 -5.33 3.95
CA SER A 82 -9.80 -4.94 2.64
C SER A 82 -8.31 -5.21 2.49
N TYR A 83 -7.92 -5.52 1.27
CA TYR A 83 -6.52 -5.60 0.87
C TYR A 83 -6.10 -4.29 0.22
N TYR A 84 -4.93 -3.79 0.60
CA TYR A 84 -4.29 -2.65 -0.05
C TYR A 84 -2.87 -3.09 -0.44
N VAL A 85 -2.59 -3.14 -1.74
CA VAL A 85 -1.22 -3.36 -2.21
C VAL A 85 -0.70 -2.01 -2.70
N LEU A 86 0.32 -1.49 -2.03
CA LEU A 86 0.96 -0.23 -2.40
C LEU A 86 2.14 -0.53 -3.30
N ILE A 87 2.17 0.11 -4.46
CA ILE A 87 3.23 -0.07 -5.46
C ILE A 87 3.94 1.27 -5.63
N ALA A 88 5.26 1.28 -5.40
CA ALA A 88 6.06 2.49 -5.52
C ALA A 88 6.26 2.88 -6.97
N LYS A 89 6.02 4.16 -7.29
CA LYS A 89 6.42 4.74 -8.58
C LYS A 89 7.84 5.30 -8.44
N ASN A 90 8.50 5.54 -9.58
CA ASN A 90 9.86 6.08 -9.58
C ASN A 90 9.98 7.40 -8.83
N SER A 91 8.89 8.16 -8.77
CA SER A 91 8.82 9.46 -8.11
C SER A 91 8.65 9.39 -6.60
N ILE A 92 8.62 8.18 -6.00
CA ILE A 92 8.27 8.01 -4.58
C ILE A 92 9.20 8.75 -3.61
N PHE A 93 10.46 8.96 -4.01
CA PHE A 93 11.43 9.64 -3.15
C PHE A 93 11.41 11.17 -3.31
N SER A 94 10.65 11.69 -4.28
CA SER A 94 10.65 13.12 -4.59
C SER A 94 9.92 13.97 -3.56
N PRO A 95 8.74 13.58 -3.04
CA PRO A 95 7.98 14.47 -2.15
C PRO A 95 8.39 14.32 -0.70
N PRO A 96 8.11 15.33 0.13
CA PRO A 96 8.18 15.17 1.58
C PRO A 96 7.19 14.10 2.05
N PHE A 97 7.46 13.51 3.21
CA PHE A 97 6.62 12.47 3.79
C PHE A 97 5.14 12.90 3.92
N ALA A 98 4.91 14.14 4.37
CA ALA A 98 3.55 14.66 4.53
C ALA A 98 2.76 14.65 3.22
N VAL A 99 3.43 14.84 2.09
CA VAL A 99 2.77 14.80 0.78
C VAL A 99 2.35 13.38 0.42
N LEU A 100 3.18 12.39 0.76
CA LEU A 100 2.82 10.98 0.56
C LEU A 100 1.61 10.59 1.42
N GLU A 101 1.56 11.07 2.65
CA GLU A 101 0.41 10.82 3.54
C GLU A 101 -0.87 11.37 2.92
N ILE A 102 -0.83 12.59 2.41
CA ILE A 102 -1.97 13.24 1.77
C ILE A 102 -2.39 12.48 0.53
N GLU A 103 -1.43 12.06 -0.30
CA GLU A 103 -1.75 11.29 -1.50
C GLU A 103 -2.45 9.98 -1.15
N LEU A 104 -1.90 9.21 -0.21
CA LEU A 104 -2.51 7.93 0.17
C LEU A 104 -3.93 8.14 0.72
N LYS A 105 -4.11 9.12 1.58
CA LYS A 105 -5.43 9.45 2.13
C LYS A 105 -6.42 9.78 1.01
N ASN A 106 -6.01 10.57 0.04
CA ASN A 106 -6.87 10.95 -1.08
C ASN A 106 -7.22 9.76 -1.99
N LEU A 107 -6.23 8.87 -2.22
CA LEU A 107 -6.45 7.70 -3.07
C LEU A 107 -7.44 6.71 -2.48
N ILE A 108 -7.50 6.60 -1.16
CA ILE A 108 -8.37 5.63 -0.47
C ILE A 108 -9.71 6.21 -0.03
N SER A 109 -9.94 7.49 -0.21
CA SER A 109 -11.20 8.13 0.20
C SER A 109 -12.29 8.05 -0.86
#